data_18d306dff1baa869e8bda0cfd9ca0820
#
_entry.id   18d306dff1baa869e8bda0cfd9ca0820
#
_cell.length_a   1.000
_cell.length_b   1.000
_cell.length_c   1.000
_cell.angle_alpha   90.00
_cell.angle_beta   90.00
_cell.angle_gamma   90.00
#
_symmetry.space_group_name_H-M   'P 1'
#
loop_
_entity.id
_entity.type
_entity.pdbx_description
1 polymer ?
#
loop_
_entity_poly.entity_id
_entity_poly.type
_entity_poly.pdbx_seq_one_letter_code
_entity_poly.pdbx_strand_id
1 'polypeptide(L)'
;GSLDDLVKAGTLHPDIRDIFKGYKLYHHQVEAIRLGTSGQDFIVTSGTGSGKSLTYIGSIFHHLLSKPGAKGVTAVVVYPMNALINSQHEEFTRYKKNYADSTGKEFPITFGQYTGQEGEDARAKMQVNPPQILLTNYMMLELLLTRFRERSIRDGIYENLRFLVFDELHTYRGRQGADVAMLIRRIRANCAQHVINIGTSATMVSDAAGNLVDQRAEVAGVATKLFGRTFAPGQVVNEKLTPSLSSDGLIPPKNKLADAIAAGINHDDDIEKLKGHPVAIWVENKVALDVREGILVRGKPKQLSEIAQELADDSGMPPETCRSFLQELLQWISIANVRLQQSGERYTLLPFKLHQFISQTGSVYTTLDQDNRVISLEPGMYKTDEEEKIPIFPNVFSRASGHSFLCVSRAGDRLEPREFREATDDEETNDGYLFVGDDLWDLAEDAEMLPDSWFRITKSGIAPDNKKKPFFPVRLWFDEYGNCSETKEMKWWGWFMKAPLLFDPTAGVFFDTKTNEGTKLTKLGS
;
A
#
# COMPACT_ATOMS: atom_id res chain seq x y z
N GLY A 1 13.08 -6.24 -22.16
CA GLY A 1 12.12 -6.84 -23.10
C GLY A 1 10.71 -6.37 -22.80
N SER A 2 9.88 -6.22 -23.81
CA SER A 2 8.49 -5.84 -23.64
C SER A 2 7.65 -7.05 -23.21
N LEU A 3 6.44 -6.79 -22.73
CA LEU A 3 5.43 -7.83 -22.48
C LEU A 3 5.19 -8.68 -23.76
N ASP A 4 5.18 -8.00 -24.93
CA ASP A 4 5.02 -8.64 -26.22
C ASP A 4 6.17 -9.59 -26.58
N ASP A 5 7.40 -9.24 -26.21
CA ASP A 5 8.55 -10.12 -26.45
C ASP A 5 8.45 -11.42 -25.66
N LEU A 6 7.97 -11.35 -24.40
CA LEU A 6 7.77 -12.53 -23.56
C LEU A 6 6.63 -13.41 -24.09
N VAL A 7 5.57 -12.82 -24.61
CA VAL A 7 4.46 -13.57 -25.24
C VAL A 7 4.90 -14.20 -26.55
N LYS A 8 5.59 -13.46 -27.42
CA LYS A 8 6.13 -13.99 -28.69
C LYS A 8 7.12 -15.13 -28.48
N ALA A 9 7.91 -15.05 -27.40
CA ALA A 9 8.86 -16.10 -27.01
C ALA A 9 8.21 -17.31 -26.34
N GLY A 10 6.88 -17.31 -26.14
CA GLY A 10 6.16 -18.38 -25.42
C GLY A 10 6.41 -18.41 -23.92
N THR A 11 7.09 -17.42 -23.36
CA THR A 11 7.36 -17.31 -21.92
C THR A 11 6.10 -16.95 -21.13
N LEU A 12 5.19 -16.19 -21.75
CA LEU A 12 3.91 -15.80 -21.15
C LEU A 12 2.74 -16.20 -22.06
N HIS A 13 1.61 -16.52 -21.44
CA HIS A 13 0.36 -16.80 -22.15
C HIS A 13 -0.14 -15.54 -22.89
N PRO A 14 -0.71 -15.67 -24.12
CA PRO A 14 -1.18 -14.51 -24.89
C PRO A 14 -2.16 -13.60 -24.16
N ASP A 15 -3.09 -14.14 -23.39
CA ASP A 15 -4.12 -13.40 -22.64
C ASP A 15 -3.53 -12.43 -21.59
N ILE A 16 -2.27 -12.61 -21.22
CA ILE A 16 -1.59 -11.70 -20.30
C ILE A 16 -1.50 -10.26 -20.84
N ARG A 17 -1.53 -10.10 -22.16
CA ARG A 17 -1.59 -8.77 -22.79
C ARG A 17 -2.86 -8.01 -22.40
N ASP A 18 -3.98 -8.71 -22.37
CA ASP A 18 -5.29 -8.13 -22.05
C ASP A 18 -5.40 -7.85 -20.54
N ILE A 19 -4.78 -8.69 -19.73
CA ILE A 19 -4.74 -8.53 -18.26
C ILE A 19 -3.86 -7.37 -17.86
N PHE A 20 -2.62 -7.30 -18.40
CA PHE A 20 -1.64 -6.25 -18.10
C PHE A 20 -1.66 -5.14 -19.15
N LYS A 21 -2.83 -4.80 -19.66
CA LYS A 21 -3.04 -3.79 -20.70
C LYS A 21 -2.22 -2.53 -20.46
N GLY A 22 -1.29 -2.24 -21.37
CA GLY A 22 -0.44 -1.05 -21.36
C GLY A 22 0.68 -1.04 -20.31
N TYR A 23 0.94 -2.12 -19.58
CA TYR A 23 2.10 -2.20 -18.70
C TYR A 23 3.41 -2.34 -19.50
N LYS A 24 4.40 -1.50 -19.17
CA LYS A 24 5.79 -1.67 -19.63
C LYS A 24 6.56 -2.37 -18.51
N LEU A 25 7.15 -3.53 -18.81
CA LEU A 25 7.88 -4.30 -17.82
C LEU A 25 9.29 -3.72 -17.60
N TYR A 26 9.68 -3.60 -16.35
CA TYR A 26 11.06 -3.31 -15.96
C TYR A 26 11.95 -4.55 -16.18
N HIS A 27 13.25 -4.33 -16.27
CA HIS A 27 14.22 -5.41 -16.51
C HIS A 27 14.14 -6.52 -15.46
N HIS A 28 14.08 -6.14 -14.18
CA HIS A 28 13.97 -7.09 -13.07
C HIS A 28 12.67 -7.90 -13.13
N GLN A 29 11.56 -7.29 -13.60
CA GLN A 29 10.30 -8.00 -13.77
C GLN A 29 10.40 -9.08 -14.86
N VAL A 30 11.02 -8.74 -15.98
CA VAL A 30 11.25 -9.71 -17.08
C VAL A 30 12.14 -10.87 -16.62
N GLU A 31 13.22 -10.59 -15.90
CA GLU A 31 14.14 -11.59 -15.36
C GLU A 31 13.44 -12.52 -14.37
N ALA A 32 12.71 -11.96 -13.40
CA ALA A 32 11.96 -12.72 -12.41
C ALA A 32 10.85 -13.58 -13.03
N ILE A 33 10.09 -13.03 -13.99
CA ILE A 33 9.06 -13.80 -14.72
C ILE A 33 9.67 -15.00 -15.44
N ARG A 34 10.84 -14.85 -16.08
CA ARG A 34 11.54 -15.96 -16.72
C ARG A 34 11.92 -17.06 -15.74
N LEU A 35 12.43 -16.70 -14.56
CA LEU A 35 12.74 -17.67 -13.50
C LEU A 35 11.49 -18.41 -13.05
N GLY A 36 10.41 -17.68 -12.73
CA GLY A 36 9.16 -18.28 -12.26
C GLY A 36 8.49 -19.18 -13.30
N THR A 37 8.46 -18.77 -14.56
CA THR A 37 7.87 -19.57 -15.65
C THR A 37 8.73 -20.80 -16.00
N SER A 38 10.03 -20.76 -15.77
CA SER A 38 10.92 -21.93 -15.90
C SER A 38 10.87 -22.86 -14.67
N GLY A 39 10.07 -22.55 -13.65
CA GLY A 39 9.92 -23.39 -12.46
C GLY A 39 11.00 -23.21 -11.41
N GLN A 40 11.75 -22.13 -11.44
CA GLN A 40 12.83 -21.84 -10.50
C GLN A 40 12.33 -20.98 -9.33
N ASP A 41 12.87 -21.26 -8.14
CA ASP A 41 12.75 -20.39 -6.98
C ASP A 41 13.49 -19.08 -7.24
N PHE A 42 12.97 -17.94 -6.75
CA PHE A 42 13.66 -16.66 -6.89
C PHE A 42 13.29 -15.65 -5.81
N ILE A 43 14.18 -14.68 -5.60
CA ILE A 43 13.96 -13.52 -4.73
C ILE A 43 14.09 -12.25 -5.56
N VAL A 44 13.18 -11.30 -5.33
CA VAL A 44 13.26 -9.98 -5.95
C VAL A 44 13.61 -8.95 -4.89
N THR A 45 14.71 -8.25 -5.10
CA THR A 45 15.11 -7.12 -4.25
C THR A 45 15.06 -5.85 -5.07
N SER A 46 14.16 -4.94 -4.69
CA SER A 46 14.01 -3.65 -5.34
C SER A 46 13.32 -2.65 -4.43
N GLY A 47 13.47 -1.37 -4.68
CA GLY A 47 12.85 -0.31 -3.89
C GLY A 47 11.32 -0.41 -3.83
N THR A 48 10.71 0.28 -2.88
CA THR A 48 9.25 0.38 -2.78
C THR A 48 8.67 1.06 -4.01
N GLY A 49 7.53 0.55 -4.51
CA GLY A 49 6.89 1.09 -5.72
C GLY A 49 7.50 0.65 -7.05
N SER A 50 8.48 -0.25 -7.05
CA SER A 50 9.12 -0.79 -8.27
C SER A 50 8.29 -1.87 -8.99
N GLY A 51 7.06 -2.16 -8.53
CA GLY A 51 6.20 -3.17 -9.12
C GLY A 51 6.66 -4.62 -8.86
N LYS A 52 7.21 -4.91 -7.67
CA LYS A 52 7.64 -6.26 -7.25
C LYS A 52 6.55 -7.31 -7.44
N SER A 53 5.30 -6.98 -7.11
CA SER A 53 4.18 -7.93 -7.18
C SER A 53 3.98 -8.49 -8.58
N LEU A 54 4.21 -7.68 -9.63
CA LEU A 54 4.04 -8.11 -11.01
C LEU A 54 4.99 -9.26 -11.39
N THR A 55 6.12 -9.40 -10.71
CA THR A 55 7.12 -10.44 -10.95
C THR A 55 6.57 -11.84 -10.71
N TYR A 56 5.87 -12.04 -9.60
CA TYR A 56 5.26 -13.34 -9.29
C TYR A 56 3.87 -13.48 -9.87
N ILE A 57 3.08 -12.39 -9.96
CA ILE A 57 1.74 -12.43 -10.56
C ILE A 57 1.81 -12.87 -12.02
N GLY A 58 2.78 -12.35 -12.80
CA GLY A 58 2.98 -12.76 -14.19
C GLY A 58 3.23 -14.26 -14.34
N SER A 59 4.04 -14.84 -13.47
CA SER A 59 4.34 -16.28 -13.46
C SER A 59 3.13 -17.13 -13.04
N ILE A 60 2.38 -16.68 -12.02
CA ILE A 60 1.17 -17.36 -11.54
C ILE A 60 0.09 -17.33 -12.61
N PHE A 61 -0.17 -16.16 -13.22
CA PHE A 61 -1.18 -16.03 -14.26
C PHE A 61 -0.83 -16.85 -15.49
N HIS A 62 0.43 -16.83 -15.94
CA HIS A 62 0.89 -17.69 -17.04
C HIS A 62 0.56 -19.16 -16.77
N HIS A 63 0.89 -19.66 -15.58
CA HIS A 63 0.66 -21.05 -15.19
C HIS A 63 -0.84 -21.40 -15.21
N LEU A 64 -1.69 -20.54 -14.61
CA LEU A 64 -3.12 -20.78 -14.51
C LEU A 64 -3.82 -20.70 -15.88
N LEU A 65 -3.44 -19.74 -16.71
CA LEU A 65 -3.97 -19.61 -18.09
C LEU A 65 -3.54 -20.77 -18.99
N SER A 66 -2.36 -21.31 -18.76
CA SER A 66 -1.86 -22.48 -19.51
C SER A 66 -2.48 -23.81 -19.06
N LYS A 67 -3.21 -23.82 -17.93
CA LYS A 67 -3.92 -24.98 -17.39
C LYS A 67 -5.38 -24.63 -17.07
N PRO A 68 -6.21 -24.35 -18.08
CA PRO A 68 -7.60 -23.98 -17.86
C PRO A 68 -8.36 -25.08 -17.11
N GLY A 69 -9.20 -24.68 -16.15
CA GLY A 69 -9.98 -25.60 -15.34
C GLY A 69 -9.25 -26.21 -14.12
N ALA A 70 -8.01 -25.80 -13.82
CA ALA A 70 -7.35 -26.16 -12.57
C ALA A 70 -8.20 -25.73 -11.37
N LYS A 71 -8.50 -26.67 -10.47
CA LYS A 71 -9.29 -26.43 -9.25
C LYS A 71 -8.36 -26.41 -8.04
N GLY A 72 -8.80 -25.73 -6.97
CA GLY A 72 -8.06 -25.64 -5.72
C GLY A 72 -6.98 -24.56 -5.71
N VAL A 73 -6.29 -24.44 -4.59
CA VAL A 73 -5.31 -23.37 -4.34
C VAL A 73 -3.98 -23.67 -5.03
N THR A 74 -3.73 -23.00 -6.14
CA THR A 74 -2.47 -23.13 -6.92
C THR A 74 -1.38 -22.17 -6.43
N ALA A 75 -1.77 -21.00 -5.91
CA ALA A 75 -0.84 -20.02 -5.37
C ALA A 75 -1.29 -19.51 -4.01
N VAL A 76 -0.35 -19.42 -3.07
CA VAL A 76 -0.54 -18.74 -1.78
C VAL A 76 0.43 -17.57 -1.73
N VAL A 77 -0.09 -16.37 -1.51
CA VAL A 77 0.69 -15.14 -1.37
C VAL A 77 0.52 -14.61 0.06
N VAL A 78 1.63 -14.54 0.77
CA VAL A 78 1.68 -14.17 2.18
C VAL A 78 2.24 -12.77 2.33
N TYR A 79 1.46 -11.89 2.96
CA TYR A 79 1.83 -10.50 3.24
C TYR A 79 2.04 -10.28 4.74
N PRO A 80 2.90 -9.34 5.14
CA PRO A 80 3.12 -9.06 6.55
C PRO A 80 1.92 -8.36 7.23
N MET A 81 1.08 -7.66 6.47
CA MET A 81 -0.02 -6.83 7.00
C MET A 81 -1.27 -6.94 6.13
N ASN A 82 -2.45 -6.86 6.76
CA ASN A 82 -3.74 -6.94 6.05
C ASN A 82 -3.95 -5.77 5.07
N ALA A 83 -3.45 -4.57 5.37
CA ALA A 83 -3.53 -3.44 4.45
C ALA A 83 -2.90 -3.74 3.07
N LEU A 84 -1.78 -4.49 3.04
CA LEU A 84 -1.17 -4.92 1.79
C LEU A 84 -2.00 -5.96 1.05
N ILE A 85 -2.70 -6.83 1.79
CA ILE A 85 -3.62 -7.82 1.20
C ILE A 85 -4.77 -7.11 0.50
N ASN A 86 -5.38 -6.11 1.16
CA ASN A 86 -6.49 -5.33 0.60
C ASN A 86 -6.06 -4.60 -0.68
N SER A 87 -4.95 -3.85 -0.61
CA SER A 87 -4.40 -3.16 -1.79
C SER A 87 -4.09 -4.12 -2.94
N GLN A 88 -3.57 -5.31 -2.63
CA GLN A 88 -3.28 -6.30 -3.67
C GLN A 88 -4.56 -6.93 -4.22
N HIS A 89 -5.59 -7.13 -3.41
CA HIS A 89 -6.89 -7.62 -3.86
C HIS A 89 -7.56 -6.63 -4.85
N GLU A 90 -7.46 -5.33 -4.58
CA GLU A 90 -7.91 -4.28 -5.51
C GLU A 90 -7.14 -4.35 -6.85
N GLU A 91 -5.83 -4.58 -6.78
CA GLU A 91 -5.00 -4.76 -7.98
C GLU A 91 -5.46 -5.97 -8.82
N PHE A 92 -5.76 -7.10 -8.18
CA PHE A 92 -6.33 -8.27 -8.87
C PHE A 92 -7.70 -7.98 -9.47
N THR A 93 -8.53 -7.22 -8.77
CA THR A 93 -9.84 -6.77 -9.28
C THR A 93 -9.68 -5.90 -10.51
N ARG A 94 -8.67 -5.01 -10.53
CA ARG A 94 -8.32 -4.21 -11.72
C ARG A 94 -7.87 -5.09 -12.89
N TYR A 95 -7.07 -6.13 -12.65
CA TYR A 95 -6.69 -7.08 -13.70
C TYR A 95 -7.90 -7.83 -14.27
N LYS A 96 -8.82 -8.27 -13.42
CA LYS A 96 -10.08 -8.87 -13.82
C LYS A 96 -10.89 -7.93 -14.72
N LYS A 97 -11.01 -6.66 -14.34
CA LYS A 97 -11.69 -5.64 -15.12
C LYS A 97 -11.00 -5.41 -16.48
N ASN A 98 -9.69 -5.23 -16.49
CA ASN A 98 -8.93 -5.04 -17.75
C ASN A 98 -9.16 -6.16 -18.74
N TYR A 99 -9.16 -7.42 -18.27
CA TYR A 99 -9.41 -8.58 -19.11
C TYR A 99 -10.84 -8.59 -19.68
N ALA A 100 -11.84 -8.35 -18.83
CA ALA A 100 -13.23 -8.28 -19.24
C ALA A 100 -13.46 -7.16 -20.28
N ASP A 101 -12.93 -5.96 -20.03
CA ASP A 101 -13.04 -4.80 -20.92
C ASP A 101 -12.33 -5.02 -22.28
N SER A 102 -11.22 -5.78 -22.28
CA SER A 102 -10.47 -6.06 -23.50
C SER A 102 -11.05 -7.19 -24.34
N THR A 103 -11.56 -8.25 -23.69
CA THR A 103 -11.93 -9.49 -24.36
C THR A 103 -13.43 -9.74 -24.44
N GLY A 104 -14.23 -9.03 -23.62
CA GLY A 104 -15.66 -9.30 -23.42
C GLY A 104 -15.95 -10.64 -22.73
N LYS A 105 -14.94 -11.30 -22.13
CA LYS A 105 -15.05 -12.61 -21.48
C LYS A 105 -14.89 -12.48 -19.97
N GLU A 106 -15.44 -13.45 -19.25
CA GLU A 106 -15.19 -13.58 -17.82
C GLU A 106 -13.72 -13.91 -17.53
N PHE A 107 -13.18 -13.32 -16.47
CA PHE A 107 -11.78 -13.55 -16.08
C PHE A 107 -11.59 -15.01 -15.61
N PRO A 108 -10.69 -15.78 -16.24
CA PRO A 108 -10.62 -17.23 -16.04
C PRO A 108 -9.90 -17.65 -14.74
N ILE A 109 -9.42 -16.69 -13.95
CA ILE A 109 -8.65 -16.95 -12.72
C ILE A 109 -9.46 -16.49 -11.51
N THR A 110 -9.59 -17.38 -10.51
CA THR A 110 -10.26 -17.07 -9.24
C THR A 110 -9.22 -16.69 -8.18
N PHE A 111 -9.52 -15.64 -7.42
CA PHE A 111 -8.69 -15.18 -6.32
C PHE A 111 -9.55 -14.79 -5.12
N GLY A 112 -8.98 -14.83 -3.94
CA GLY A 112 -9.66 -14.44 -2.70
C GLY A 112 -8.68 -14.15 -1.58
N GLN A 113 -9.15 -13.42 -0.59
CA GLN A 113 -8.36 -13.11 0.60
C GLN A 113 -8.83 -13.91 1.81
N TYR A 114 -7.88 -14.30 2.66
CA TYR A 114 -8.14 -15.01 3.91
C TYR A 114 -7.33 -14.35 5.04
N THR A 115 -7.93 -13.33 5.67
CA THR A 115 -7.26 -12.43 6.62
C THR A 115 -7.76 -12.59 8.05
N GLY A 116 -8.88 -13.31 8.23
CA GLY A 116 -9.60 -13.42 9.49
C GLY A 116 -10.66 -12.34 9.68
N GLN A 117 -10.75 -11.37 8.77
CA GLN A 117 -11.76 -10.30 8.78
C GLN A 117 -13.01 -10.69 7.98
N GLU A 118 -12.92 -11.74 7.15
CA GLU A 118 -14.02 -12.22 6.34
C GLU A 118 -15.16 -12.76 7.22
N GLY A 119 -16.42 -12.45 6.83
CA GLY A 119 -17.61 -13.00 7.46
C GLY A 119 -17.74 -14.53 7.30
N GLU A 120 -18.55 -15.16 8.11
CA GLU A 120 -18.73 -16.63 8.08
C GLU A 120 -19.20 -17.13 6.70
N ASP A 121 -20.07 -16.42 6.01
CA ASP A 121 -20.57 -16.78 4.68
C ASP A 121 -19.48 -16.77 3.62
N ALA A 122 -18.62 -15.76 3.63
CA ALA A 122 -17.48 -15.68 2.71
C ALA A 122 -16.48 -16.83 2.94
N ARG A 123 -16.22 -17.17 4.20
CA ARG A 123 -15.38 -18.32 4.56
C ARG A 123 -16.00 -19.63 4.12
N ALA A 124 -17.31 -19.81 4.34
CA ALA A 124 -18.03 -21.00 3.90
C ALA A 124 -17.99 -21.18 2.37
N LYS A 125 -18.18 -20.10 1.61
CA LYS A 125 -18.02 -20.13 0.15
C LYS A 125 -16.63 -20.55 -0.29
N MET A 126 -15.57 -20.03 0.35
CA MET A 126 -14.19 -20.42 0.06
C MET A 126 -13.88 -21.87 0.43
N GLN A 127 -14.51 -22.42 1.46
CA GLN A 127 -14.36 -23.83 1.81
C GLN A 127 -14.99 -24.76 0.78
N VAL A 128 -16.11 -24.36 0.18
CA VAL A 128 -16.78 -25.15 -0.86
C VAL A 128 -16.06 -25.02 -2.20
N ASN A 129 -15.59 -23.82 -2.53
CA ASN A 129 -14.89 -23.53 -3.80
C ASN A 129 -13.64 -22.68 -3.51
N PRO A 130 -12.52 -23.31 -3.10
CA PRO A 130 -11.28 -22.60 -2.83
C PRO A 130 -10.78 -21.82 -4.04
N PRO A 131 -10.35 -20.56 -3.91
CA PRO A 131 -9.81 -19.78 -5.00
C PRO A 131 -8.47 -20.35 -5.47
N GLN A 132 -8.13 -20.16 -6.73
CA GLN A 132 -6.84 -20.58 -7.30
C GLN A 132 -5.67 -19.78 -6.71
N ILE A 133 -5.91 -18.51 -6.35
CA ILE A 133 -4.92 -17.64 -5.70
C ILE A 133 -5.49 -17.19 -4.36
N LEU A 134 -4.77 -17.52 -3.29
CA LEU A 134 -5.11 -17.16 -1.92
C LEU A 134 -4.17 -16.09 -1.40
N LEU A 135 -4.71 -14.91 -1.04
CA LEU A 135 -4.00 -13.82 -0.41
C LEU A 135 -4.21 -13.88 1.10
N THR A 136 -3.15 -13.92 1.89
CA THR A 136 -3.26 -14.11 3.33
C THR A 136 -2.07 -13.52 4.09
N ASN A 137 -2.10 -13.57 5.41
CA ASN A 137 -0.94 -13.33 6.27
C ASN A 137 -0.44 -14.64 6.91
N TYR A 138 0.77 -14.64 7.46
CA TYR A 138 1.39 -15.87 7.96
C TYR A 138 0.62 -16.49 9.13
N MET A 139 0.02 -15.68 10.02
CA MET A 139 -0.79 -16.16 11.14
C MET A 139 -2.05 -16.87 10.67
N MET A 140 -2.73 -16.28 9.69
CA MET A 140 -3.94 -16.87 9.13
C MET A 140 -3.62 -18.13 8.34
N LEU A 141 -2.49 -18.16 7.63
CA LEU A 141 -2.02 -19.37 6.94
C LEU A 141 -1.73 -20.50 7.95
N GLU A 142 -1.07 -20.20 9.07
CA GLU A 142 -0.84 -21.15 10.15
C GLU A 142 -2.15 -21.73 10.70
N LEU A 143 -3.12 -20.85 10.99
CA LEU A 143 -4.45 -21.24 11.47
C LEU A 143 -5.22 -22.08 10.45
N LEU A 144 -5.14 -21.72 9.17
CA LEU A 144 -5.78 -22.44 8.06
C LEU A 144 -5.26 -23.87 7.96
N LEU A 145 -3.95 -24.07 8.16
CA LEU A 145 -3.34 -25.39 8.09
C LEU A 145 -3.58 -26.26 9.33
N THR A 146 -3.98 -25.67 10.44
CA THR A 146 -4.16 -26.38 11.72
C THR A 146 -5.63 -26.59 12.11
N ARG A 147 -6.53 -25.72 11.66
CA ARG A 147 -7.95 -25.80 12.02
C ARG A 147 -8.68 -26.86 11.20
N PHE A 148 -9.52 -27.63 11.88
CA PHE A 148 -10.31 -28.69 11.23
C PHE A 148 -11.35 -28.13 10.23
N ARG A 149 -11.93 -26.97 10.53
CA ARG A 149 -12.95 -26.34 9.67
C ARG A 149 -12.40 -25.97 8.29
N GLU A 150 -11.14 -25.59 8.20
CA GLU A 150 -10.47 -25.16 6.97
C GLU A 150 -9.80 -26.30 6.19
N ARG A 151 -10.07 -27.57 6.57
CA ARG A 151 -9.44 -28.74 5.95
C ARG A 151 -9.55 -28.78 4.42
N SER A 152 -10.68 -28.33 3.86
CA SER A 152 -10.90 -28.34 2.41
C SER A 152 -9.91 -27.42 1.70
N ILE A 153 -9.67 -26.21 2.22
CA ILE A 153 -8.68 -25.27 1.67
C ILE A 153 -7.26 -25.82 1.89
N ARG A 154 -6.98 -26.34 3.08
CA ARG A 154 -5.68 -26.96 3.41
C ARG A 154 -5.35 -28.12 2.48
N ASP A 155 -6.28 -29.05 2.29
CA ASP A 155 -6.09 -30.21 1.44
C ASP A 155 -5.92 -29.77 -0.02
N GLY A 156 -6.69 -28.75 -0.46
CA GLY A 156 -6.51 -28.12 -1.76
C GLY A 156 -5.13 -27.47 -1.95
N ILE A 157 -4.55 -26.88 -0.89
CA ILE A 157 -3.17 -26.37 -0.90
C ILE A 157 -2.20 -27.54 -1.07
N TYR A 158 -2.32 -28.60 -0.27
CA TYR A 158 -1.39 -29.72 -0.31
C TYR A 158 -1.40 -30.46 -1.66
N GLU A 159 -2.54 -30.54 -2.30
CA GLU A 159 -2.69 -31.21 -3.59
C GLU A 159 -2.23 -30.35 -4.78
N ASN A 160 -2.50 -29.04 -4.76
CA ASN A 160 -2.43 -28.21 -5.97
C ASN A 160 -1.40 -27.09 -5.90
N LEU A 161 -0.80 -26.80 -4.73
CA LEU A 161 0.09 -25.65 -4.58
C LEU A 161 1.31 -25.75 -5.50
N ARG A 162 1.44 -24.73 -6.34
CA ARG A 162 2.58 -24.56 -7.25
C ARG A 162 3.47 -23.39 -6.87
N PHE A 163 2.86 -22.32 -6.32
CA PHE A 163 3.57 -21.10 -5.96
C PHE A 163 3.33 -20.75 -4.49
N LEU A 164 4.42 -20.57 -3.76
CA LEU A 164 4.40 -20.06 -2.39
C LEU A 164 5.20 -18.77 -2.34
N VAL A 165 4.50 -17.66 -2.17
CA VAL A 165 5.07 -16.32 -2.23
C VAL A 165 5.06 -15.69 -0.84
N PHE A 166 6.19 -15.14 -0.41
CA PHE A 166 6.29 -14.32 0.80
C PHE A 166 6.73 -12.91 0.41
N ASP A 167 5.83 -11.96 0.61
CA ASP A 167 6.10 -10.56 0.33
C ASP A 167 6.81 -9.89 1.52
N GLU A 168 7.68 -8.92 1.23
CA GLU A 168 8.46 -8.14 2.21
C GLU A 168 9.24 -9.03 3.21
N LEU A 169 10.08 -9.93 2.70
CA LEU A 169 10.87 -10.91 3.48
C LEU A 169 11.66 -10.29 4.64
N HIS A 170 12.08 -9.04 4.52
CA HIS A 170 12.83 -8.33 5.55
C HIS A 170 12.04 -8.12 6.85
N THR A 171 10.73 -8.28 6.82
CA THR A 171 9.86 -8.19 8.00
C THR A 171 9.91 -9.46 8.86
N TYR A 172 10.23 -10.60 8.26
CA TYR A 172 10.27 -11.89 8.95
C TYR A 172 11.64 -12.14 9.58
N ARG A 173 11.89 -11.54 10.76
CA ARG A 173 13.16 -11.63 11.50
C ARG A 173 12.97 -12.25 12.89
N GLY A 174 14.06 -12.65 13.51
CA GLY A 174 14.06 -13.20 14.87
C GLY A 174 13.12 -14.40 15.02
N ARG A 175 12.32 -14.41 16.08
CA ARG A 175 11.37 -15.49 16.39
C ARG A 175 10.34 -15.68 15.27
N GLN A 176 9.76 -14.58 14.78
CA GLN A 176 8.79 -14.64 13.70
C GLN A 176 9.38 -15.25 12.42
N GLY A 177 10.63 -14.94 12.08
CA GLY A 177 11.33 -15.56 10.95
C GLY A 177 11.51 -17.06 11.12
N ALA A 178 11.79 -17.53 12.33
CA ALA A 178 11.87 -18.97 12.64
C ALA A 178 10.51 -19.67 12.49
N ASP A 179 9.43 -19.07 13.01
CA ASP A 179 8.07 -19.60 12.90
C ASP A 179 7.65 -19.71 11.42
N VAL A 180 7.89 -18.66 10.61
CA VAL A 180 7.63 -18.66 9.17
C VAL A 180 8.46 -19.73 8.45
N ALA A 181 9.72 -19.90 8.81
CA ALA A 181 10.58 -20.92 8.21
C ALA A 181 10.07 -22.34 8.49
N MET A 182 9.53 -22.59 9.69
CA MET A 182 8.92 -23.89 10.04
C MET A 182 7.59 -24.08 9.31
N LEU A 183 6.78 -23.04 9.19
CA LEU A 183 5.53 -23.06 8.41
C LEU A 183 5.79 -23.44 6.96
N ILE A 184 6.76 -22.81 6.31
CA ILE A 184 7.15 -23.11 4.92
C ILE A 184 7.57 -24.57 4.77
N ARG A 185 8.41 -25.08 5.68
CA ARG A 185 8.85 -26.49 5.65
C ARG A 185 7.67 -27.45 5.78
N ARG A 186 6.74 -27.16 6.70
CA ARG A 186 5.54 -27.96 6.90
C ARG A 186 4.66 -27.97 5.64
N ILE A 187 4.41 -26.84 5.01
CA ILE A 187 3.65 -26.77 3.76
C ILE A 187 4.31 -27.64 2.71
N ARG A 188 5.59 -27.43 2.45
CA ARG A 188 6.33 -28.15 1.40
C ARG A 188 6.42 -29.66 1.64
N ALA A 189 6.53 -30.08 2.90
CA ALA A 189 6.58 -31.50 3.25
C ALA A 189 5.27 -32.23 2.96
N ASN A 190 4.15 -31.52 2.95
CA ASN A 190 2.83 -32.08 2.70
C ASN A 190 2.33 -31.85 1.27
N CYS A 191 2.99 -31.00 0.47
CA CYS A 191 2.58 -30.73 -0.91
C CYS A 191 2.94 -31.90 -1.83
N ALA A 192 1.96 -32.32 -2.64
CA ALA A 192 2.12 -33.38 -3.63
C ALA A 192 3.02 -32.97 -4.81
N GLN A 193 3.12 -31.68 -5.09
CA GLN A 193 3.86 -31.14 -6.23
C GLN A 193 5.08 -30.35 -5.79
N HIS A 194 5.99 -30.11 -6.75
CA HIS A 194 7.11 -29.20 -6.53
C HIS A 194 6.60 -27.76 -6.42
N VAL A 195 6.82 -27.15 -5.26
CA VAL A 195 6.43 -25.77 -4.96
C VAL A 195 7.57 -24.83 -5.32
N ILE A 196 7.27 -23.82 -6.13
CA ILE A 196 8.18 -22.69 -6.44
C ILE A 196 8.07 -21.69 -5.30
N ASN A 197 9.20 -21.40 -4.64
CA ASN A 197 9.27 -20.46 -3.54
C ASN A 197 9.72 -19.10 -4.08
N ILE A 198 8.95 -18.07 -3.80
CA ILE A 198 9.21 -16.71 -4.27
C ILE A 198 9.22 -15.78 -3.06
N GLY A 199 10.20 -14.89 -3.04
CA GLY A 199 10.26 -13.85 -2.04
C GLY A 199 10.45 -12.48 -2.65
N THR A 200 9.89 -11.44 -2.02
CA THR A 200 10.20 -10.07 -2.36
C THR A 200 10.75 -9.33 -1.14
N SER A 201 11.58 -8.33 -1.37
CA SER A 201 12.08 -7.48 -0.29
C SER A 201 12.44 -6.10 -0.82
N ALA A 202 12.30 -5.07 0.02
CA ALA A 202 12.77 -3.74 -0.34
C ALA A 202 14.30 -3.68 -0.38
N THR A 203 14.95 -4.05 0.71
CA THR A 203 16.41 -4.21 0.82
C THR A 203 16.68 -5.16 1.98
N MET A 204 17.44 -6.22 1.78
CA MET A 204 17.75 -7.20 2.82
C MET A 204 19.13 -7.02 3.43
N VAL A 205 19.98 -6.21 2.83
CA VAL A 205 21.38 -6.06 3.23
C VAL A 205 21.56 -4.72 3.93
N SER A 206 22.18 -4.77 5.11
CA SER A 206 22.65 -3.57 5.80
C SER A 206 23.74 -2.88 5.00
N ASP A 207 23.83 -1.56 5.10
CA ASP A 207 24.81 -0.67 4.45
C ASP A 207 26.29 -0.98 4.69
N ALA A 208 26.61 -2.00 5.46
CA ALA A 208 27.95 -2.43 5.78
C ALA A 208 28.54 -3.25 4.61
N ALA A 209 29.12 -2.54 3.67
CA ALA A 209 30.25 -2.93 2.82
C ALA A 209 30.29 -4.39 2.32
N GLY A 210 29.60 -4.64 1.24
CA GLY A 210 29.88 -5.78 0.37
C GLY A 210 29.67 -5.34 -1.08
N ASN A 211 30.37 -5.96 -2.00
CA ASN A 211 30.06 -5.76 -3.40
C ASN A 211 28.68 -6.34 -3.75
N LEU A 212 28.12 -6.01 -4.90
CA LEU A 212 26.79 -6.50 -5.31
C LEU A 212 26.71 -8.04 -5.39
N VAL A 213 27.82 -8.71 -5.63
CA VAL A 213 27.92 -10.17 -5.66
C VAL A 213 27.74 -10.72 -4.23
N ASP A 214 28.42 -10.10 -3.26
CA ASP A 214 28.30 -10.47 -1.84
C ASP A 214 26.89 -10.19 -1.30
N GLN A 215 26.27 -9.08 -1.71
CA GLN A 215 24.89 -8.75 -1.37
C GLN A 215 23.90 -9.80 -1.90
N ARG A 216 24.05 -10.24 -3.15
CA ARG A 216 23.22 -11.33 -3.70
C ARG A 216 23.46 -12.64 -2.97
N ALA A 217 24.68 -12.94 -2.61
CA ALA A 217 25.03 -14.14 -1.85
C ALA A 217 24.42 -14.10 -0.43
N GLU A 218 24.46 -12.94 0.23
CA GLU A 218 23.84 -12.75 1.54
C GLU A 218 22.32 -12.92 1.49
N VAL A 219 21.65 -12.27 0.52
CA VAL A 219 20.20 -12.41 0.29
C VAL A 219 19.84 -13.86 0.00
N ALA A 220 20.60 -14.54 -0.85
CA ALA A 220 20.43 -15.96 -1.16
C ALA A 220 20.61 -16.84 0.10
N GLY A 221 21.57 -16.50 0.97
CA GLY A 221 21.79 -17.15 2.25
C GLY A 221 20.61 -17.01 3.21
N VAL A 222 20.05 -15.82 3.33
CA VAL A 222 18.83 -15.56 4.14
C VAL A 222 17.64 -16.33 3.57
N ALA A 223 17.42 -16.25 2.26
CA ALA A 223 16.36 -17.00 1.58
C ALA A 223 16.50 -18.52 1.78
N THR A 224 17.72 -19.03 1.68
CA THR A 224 18.05 -20.45 1.93
C THR A 224 17.63 -20.88 3.34
N LYS A 225 17.93 -20.07 4.36
CA LYS A 225 17.54 -20.35 5.74
C LYS A 225 16.02 -20.31 5.91
N LEU A 226 15.36 -19.29 5.35
CA LEU A 226 13.91 -19.11 5.49
C LEU A 226 13.14 -20.22 4.75
N PHE A 227 13.40 -20.39 3.47
CA PHE A 227 12.66 -21.36 2.64
C PHE A 227 13.13 -22.82 2.82
N GLY A 228 14.29 -23.05 3.45
CA GLY A 228 14.83 -24.39 3.63
C GLY A 228 15.20 -25.08 2.31
N ARG A 229 15.60 -24.31 1.30
CA ARG A 229 16.15 -24.74 0.01
C ARG A 229 17.28 -23.84 -0.39
N THR A 230 18.26 -24.38 -1.08
CA THR A 230 19.40 -23.59 -1.57
C THR A 230 18.96 -22.63 -2.65
N PHE A 231 19.23 -21.36 -2.43
CA PHE A 231 19.13 -20.28 -3.44
C PHE A 231 20.54 -19.93 -3.91
N ALA A 232 20.74 -19.95 -5.22
CA ALA A 232 21.95 -19.44 -5.83
C ALA A 232 21.90 -17.91 -5.99
N PRO A 233 23.04 -17.18 -6.01
CA PRO A 233 23.06 -15.73 -6.26
C PRO A 233 22.35 -15.32 -7.56
N GLY A 234 22.36 -16.17 -8.61
CA GLY A 234 21.64 -15.94 -9.86
C GLY A 234 20.11 -15.99 -9.75
N GLN A 235 19.58 -16.50 -8.63
CA GLN A 235 18.14 -16.49 -8.33
C GLN A 235 17.71 -15.24 -7.53
N VAL A 236 18.66 -14.35 -7.23
CA VAL A 236 18.38 -13.03 -6.62
C VAL A 236 18.35 -11.98 -7.71
N VAL A 237 17.16 -11.50 -8.00
CA VAL A 237 16.91 -10.50 -9.04
C VAL A 237 16.88 -9.12 -8.39
N ASN A 238 17.82 -8.27 -8.81
CA ASN A 238 17.92 -6.88 -8.34
C ASN A 238 17.37 -5.91 -9.40
N GLU A 239 16.89 -4.77 -8.95
CA GLU A 239 16.55 -3.69 -9.88
C GLU A 239 17.83 -3.17 -10.58
N LYS A 240 17.68 -2.79 -11.85
CA LYS A 240 18.70 -2.02 -12.58
C LYS A 240 18.16 -0.63 -12.77
N LEU A 241 18.84 0.34 -12.20
CA LEU A 241 18.48 1.74 -12.36
C LEU A 241 19.10 2.30 -13.64
N THR A 242 18.35 3.19 -14.28
CA THR A 242 18.80 4.02 -15.38
C THR A 242 18.42 5.46 -15.07
N PRO A 243 19.29 6.45 -15.35
CA PRO A 243 18.91 7.84 -15.20
C PRO A 243 17.65 8.13 -16.02
N SER A 244 16.76 8.97 -15.48
CA SER A 244 15.51 9.37 -16.14
C SER A 244 15.63 10.71 -16.85
N LEU A 245 16.57 11.57 -16.42
CA LEU A 245 16.78 12.93 -16.94
C LEU A 245 18.08 13.07 -17.71
N SER A 246 19.19 12.55 -17.19
CA SER A 246 20.51 12.66 -17.77
C SER A 246 21.16 11.29 -17.96
N SER A 247 21.70 11.04 -19.14
CA SER A 247 22.49 9.84 -19.42
C SER A 247 23.94 9.94 -18.93
N ASP A 248 24.42 11.15 -18.62
CA ASP A 248 25.87 11.43 -18.48
C ASP A 248 26.35 11.35 -17.03
N GLY A 249 25.44 11.32 -16.04
CA GLY A 249 25.79 11.31 -14.61
C GLY A 249 26.51 12.58 -14.14
N LEU A 250 26.56 13.63 -14.98
CA LEU A 250 27.27 14.86 -14.69
C LEU A 250 26.45 15.79 -13.82
N ILE A 251 27.08 16.34 -12.79
CA ILE A 251 26.50 17.38 -11.95
C ILE A 251 26.63 18.72 -12.68
N PRO A 252 25.54 19.49 -12.86
CA PRO A 252 25.61 20.79 -13.48
C PRO A 252 26.54 21.75 -12.74
N PRO A 253 27.28 22.62 -13.45
CA PRO A 253 28.22 23.54 -12.82
C PRO A 253 27.49 24.61 -11.97
N LYS A 254 28.22 25.14 -10.98
CA LYS A 254 27.74 26.08 -9.97
C LYS A 254 26.91 27.23 -10.53
N ASN A 255 27.38 27.88 -11.59
CA ASN A 255 26.68 29.00 -12.23
C ASN A 255 25.32 28.58 -12.80
N LYS A 256 25.22 27.43 -13.46
CA LYS A 256 23.94 26.92 -14.00
C LYS A 256 22.95 26.58 -12.90
N LEU A 257 23.41 26.06 -11.76
CA LEU A 257 22.55 25.81 -10.60
C LEU A 257 22.04 27.12 -10.02
N ALA A 258 22.93 28.09 -9.81
CA ALA A 258 22.56 29.40 -9.27
C ALA A 258 21.57 30.14 -10.19
N ASP A 259 21.82 30.17 -11.50
CA ASP A 259 20.95 30.81 -12.50
C ASP A 259 19.56 30.14 -12.51
N ALA A 260 19.50 28.82 -12.45
CA ALA A 260 18.23 28.09 -12.43
C ALA A 260 17.43 28.34 -11.14
N ILE A 261 18.09 28.42 -9.99
CA ILE A 261 17.44 28.76 -8.71
C ILE A 261 16.94 30.20 -8.74
N ALA A 262 17.71 31.14 -9.27
CA ALA A 262 17.31 32.54 -9.36
C ALA A 262 16.16 32.78 -10.35
N ALA A 263 16.06 31.98 -11.41
CA ALA A 263 14.97 32.05 -12.38
C ALA A 263 13.63 31.52 -11.82
N GLY A 264 13.64 30.70 -10.79
CA GLY A 264 12.43 30.08 -10.22
C GLY A 264 11.84 28.98 -11.13
N ILE A 265 10.70 28.43 -10.71
CA ILE A 265 9.99 27.36 -11.42
C ILE A 265 8.64 27.88 -11.94
N ASN A 266 8.36 27.59 -13.20
CA ASN A 266 7.02 27.72 -13.75
C ASN A 266 6.40 26.32 -13.85
N HIS A 267 5.39 26.03 -13.03
CA HIS A 267 4.73 24.73 -12.98
C HIS A 267 3.95 24.37 -14.26
N ASP A 268 3.69 25.37 -15.14
CA ASP A 268 3.05 25.14 -16.43
C ASP A 268 4.02 24.71 -17.52
N ASP A 269 5.31 24.75 -17.24
CA ASP A 269 6.33 24.29 -18.18
C ASP A 269 6.16 22.80 -18.50
N ASP A 270 6.56 22.45 -19.73
CA ASP A 270 6.46 21.09 -20.23
C ASP A 270 7.49 20.14 -19.59
N ILE A 271 7.28 18.84 -19.83
CA ILE A 271 8.13 17.78 -19.29
C ILE A 271 9.55 17.83 -19.82
N GLU A 272 9.77 18.29 -21.04
CA GLU A 272 11.11 18.38 -21.64
C GLU A 272 11.95 19.47 -20.94
N LYS A 273 11.31 20.55 -20.47
CA LYS A 273 12.00 21.55 -19.64
C LYS A 273 12.39 20.96 -18.27
N LEU A 274 11.53 20.14 -17.68
CA LEU A 274 11.87 19.44 -16.43
C LEU A 274 13.05 18.49 -16.63
N LYS A 275 13.07 17.72 -17.72
CA LYS A 275 14.18 16.81 -18.04
C LYS A 275 15.52 17.53 -18.23
N GLY A 276 15.48 18.73 -18.79
CA GLY A 276 16.68 19.55 -19.00
C GLY A 276 17.02 20.49 -17.84
N HIS A 277 16.22 20.52 -16.77
CA HIS A 277 16.37 21.48 -15.69
C HIS A 277 17.60 21.19 -14.82
N PRO A 278 18.55 22.14 -14.64
CA PRO A 278 19.81 21.89 -13.95
C PRO A 278 19.65 21.32 -12.53
N VAL A 279 18.73 21.86 -11.73
CA VAL A 279 18.53 21.37 -10.36
C VAL A 279 17.83 20.00 -10.34
N ALA A 280 16.95 19.70 -11.31
CA ALA A 280 16.38 18.35 -11.41
C ALA A 280 17.47 17.30 -11.75
N ILE A 281 18.37 17.62 -12.67
CA ILE A 281 19.54 16.79 -13.01
C ILE A 281 20.46 16.63 -11.80
N TRP A 282 20.69 17.71 -11.04
CA TRP A 282 21.47 17.67 -9.80
C TRP A 282 20.82 16.74 -8.76
N VAL A 283 19.49 16.85 -8.55
CA VAL A 283 18.74 15.96 -7.65
C VAL A 283 18.86 14.51 -8.08
N GLU A 284 18.76 14.20 -9.39
CA GLU A 284 18.92 12.84 -9.88
C GLU A 284 20.30 12.29 -9.56
N ASN A 285 21.36 13.03 -9.88
CA ASN A 285 22.74 12.52 -9.84
C ASN A 285 23.41 12.64 -8.46
N LYS A 286 22.95 13.53 -7.58
CA LYS A 286 23.56 13.77 -6.25
C LYS A 286 22.72 13.17 -5.10
N VAL A 287 21.41 13.08 -5.28
CA VAL A 287 20.48 12.67 -4.22
C VAL A 287 19.82 11.32 -4.53
N ALA A 288 19.25 11.18 -5.73
CA ALA A 288 18.44 10.00 -6.07
C ALA A 288 19.30 8.78 -6.44
N LEU A 289 20.46 9.00 -7.06
CA LEU A 289 21.35 7.96 -7.55
C LEU A 289 22.71 8.02 -6.84
N ASP A 290 23.30 6.85 -6.64
CA ASP A 290 24.66 6.65 -6.19
C ASP A 290 25.35 5.67 -7.15
N VAL A 291 26.68 5.72 -7.26
CA VAL A 291 27.44 4.79 -8.07
C VAL A 291 28.30 3.93 -7.17
N ARG A 292 28.00 2.65 -7.09
CA ARG A 292 28.78 1.67 -6.35
C ARG A 292 29.32 0.64 -7.35
N GLU A 293 30.66 0.53 -7.41
CA GLU A 293 31.35 -0.40 -8.31
C GLU A 293 30.91 -0.31 -9.78
N GLY A 294 30.65 0.90 -10.25
CA GLY A 294 30.21 1.14 -11.63
C GLY A 294 28.74 0.81 -11.92
N ILE A 295 27.96 0.49 -10.88
CA ILE A 295 26.52 0.22 -10.99
C ILE A 295 25.74 1.32 -10.28
N LEU A 296 24.69 1.80 -10.95
CA LEU A 296 23.76 2.75 -10.36
C LEU A 296 22.90 2.06 -9.30
N VAL A 297 22.89 2.63 -8.11
CA VAL A 297 22.04 2.24 -6.99
C VAL A 297 21.24 3.45 -6.50
N ARG A 298 20.17 3.22 -5.74
CA ARG A 298 19.44 4.32 -5.12
C ARG A 298 20.29 5.01 -4.06
N GLY A 299 20.26 6.34 -4.06
CA GLY A 299 20.81 7.14 -2.99
C GLY A 299 20.14 6.84 -1.65
N LYS A 300 20.83 7.07 -0.56
CA LYS A 300 20.23 6.94 0.78
C LYS A 300 19.18 8.04 0.99
N PRO A 301 18.07 7.74 1.68
CA PRO A 301 17.14 8.78 2.10
C PRO A 301 17.87 9.86 2.91
N LYS A 302 17.62 11.13 2.58
CA LYS A 302 18.18 12.30 3.24
C LYS A 302 17.08 13.21 3.74
N GLN A 303 17.36 14.00 4.77
CA GLN A 303 16.45 15.04 5.19
C GLN A 303 16.43 16.17 4.15
N LEU A 304 15.27 16.82 3.97
CA LEU A 304 15.16 17.95 3.02
C LEU A 304 16.12 19.09 3.38
N SER A 305 16.38 19.31 4.67
CA SER A 305 17.36 20.29 5.16
C SER A 305 18.81 19.94 4.75
N GLU A 306 19.17 18.66 4.77
CA GLU A 306 20.48 18.20 4.31
C GLU A 306 20.64 18.40 2.80
N ILE A 307 19.60 18.04 2.01
CA ILE A 307 19.60 18.25 0.56
C ILE A 307 19.69 19.74 0.23
N ALA A 308 18.98 20.59 0.96
CA ALA A 308 19.05 22.05 0.78
C ALA A 308 20.44 22.62 1.07
N GLN A 309 21.11 22.10 2.10
CA GLN A 309 22.48 22.52 2.43
C GLN A 309 23.47 22.07 1.34
N GLU A 310 23.37 20.81 0.86
CA GLU A 310 24.22 20.32 -0.23
C GLU A 310 24.01 21.15 -1.51
N LEU A 311 22.76 21.52 -1.84
CA LEU A 311 22.48 22.37 -2.98
C LEU A 311 23.01 23.81 -2.79
N ALA A 312 22.96 24.32 -1.56
CA ALA A 312 23.55 25.62 -1.23
C ALA A 312 25.08 25.63 -1.43
N ASP A 313 25.76 24.58 -0.99
CA ASP A 313 27.21 24.42 -1.15
C ASP A 313 27.60 24.33 -2.64
N ASP A 314 26.86 23.54 -3.42
CA ASP A 314 27.12 23.33 -4.84
C ASP A 314 26.72 24.54 -5.71
N SER A 315 25.67 25.28 -5.35
CA SER A 315 25.17 26.45 -6.12
C SER A 315 25.73 27.79 -5.64
N GLY A 316 26.09 27.90 -4.36
CA GLY A 316 26.46 29.13 -3.69
C GLY A 316 25.27 30.03 -3.35
N MET A 317 24.05 29.51 -3.40
CA MET A 317 22.82 30.19 -3.00
C MET A 317 22.55 29.98 -1.51
N PRO A 318 21.75 30.86 -0.85
CA PRO A 318 21.41 30.66 0.55
C PRO A 318 20.62 29.35 0.79
N PRO A 319 20.85 28.61 1.90
CA PRO A 319 20.17 27.34 2.18
C PRO A 319 18.63 27.44 2.20
N GLU A 320 18.07 28.52 2.75
CA GLU A 320 16.61 28.72 2.77
C GLU A 320 16.03 28.91 1.37
N THR A 321 16.75 29.63 0.49
CA THR A 321 16.36 29.78 -0.92
C THR A 321 16.39 28.42 -1.62
N CYS A 322 17.43 27.62 -1.37
CA CYS A 322 17.55 26.27 -1.91
C CYS A 322 16.43 25.36 -1.40
N ARG A 323 16.07 25.47 -0.12
CA ARG A 323 14.98 24.69 0.49
C ARG A 323 13.63 25.02 -0.17
N SER A 324 13.30 26.31 -0.30
CA SER A 324 12.06 26.75 -0.94
C SER A 324 12.01 26.28 -2.39
N PHE A 325 13.13 26.41 -3.12
CA PHE A 325 13.23 25.95 -4.50
C PHE A 325 13.05 24.43 -4.65
N LEU A 326 13.62 23.64 -3.75
CA LEU A 326 13.44 22.19 -3.74
C LEU A 326 11.98 21.79 -3.48
N GLN A 327 11.26 22.49 -2.63
CA GLN A 327 9.83 22.26 -2.40
C GLN A 327 9.01 22.51 -3.67
N GLU A 328 9.26 23.63 -4.37
CA GLU A 328 8.62 23.92 -5.64
C GLU A 328 9.00 22.90 -6.73
N LEU A 329 10.25 22.45 -6.77
CA LEU A 329 10.70 21.42 -7.71
C LEU A 329 9.96 20.10 -7.48
N LEU A 330 9.80 19.66 -6.23
CA LEU A 330 9.04 18.46 -5.89
C LEU A 330 7.58 18.59 -6.32
N GLN A 331 6.98 19.76 -6.14
CA GLN A 331 5.62 20.03 -6.59
C GLN A 331 5.53 19.97 -8.13
N TRP A 332 6.47 20.57 -8.85
CA TRP A 332 6.52 20.50 -10.31
C TRP A 332 6.67 19.06 -10.81
N ILE A 333 7.56 18.27 -10.20
CA ILE A 333 7.72 16.84 -10.51
C ILE A 333 6.39 16.09 -10.32
N SER A 334 5.66 16.37 -9.24
CA SER A 334 4.36 15.74 -8.99
C SER A 334 3.33 16.09 -10.07
N ILE A 335 3.23 17.38 -10.43
CA ILE A 335 2.33 17.87 -11.50
C ILE A 335 2.70 17.22 -12.84
N ALA A 336 3.99 17.18 -13.18
CA ALA A 336 4.46 16.58 -14.42
C ALA A 336 4.11 15.08 -14.49
N ASN A 337 4.24 14.34 -13.39
CA ASN A 337 3.88 12.93 -13.33
C ASN A 337 2.37 12.70 -13.46
N VAL A 338 1.52 13.56 -12.89
CA VAL A 338 0.06 13.51 -13.10
C VAL A 338 -0.28 13.75 -14.57
N ARG A 339 0.33 14.75 -15.22
CA ARG A 339 0.14 15.02 -16.66
C ARG A 339 0.57 13.82 -17.53
N LEU A 340 1.69 13.16 -17.20
CA LEU A 340 2.13 11.94 -17.88
C LEU A 340 1.09 10.82 -17.78
N GLN A 341 0.52 10.60 -16.61
CA GLN A 341 -0.52 9.61 -16.41
C GLN A 341 -1.79 9.93 -17.21
N GLN A 342 -2.21 11.19 -17.21
CA GLN A 342 -3.37 11.64 -17.98
C GLN A 342 -3.18 11.51 -19.50
N SER A 343 -1.95 11.67 -20.00
CA SER A 343 -1.61 11.44 -21.42
C SER A 343 -1.44 9.96 -21.79
N GLY A 344 -1.67 9.04 -20.85
CA GLY A 344 -1.54 7.60 -21.07
C GLY A 344 -0.12 7.06 -20.97
N GLU A 345 0.85 7.90 -20.65
CA GLU A 345 2.22 7.47 -20.38
C GLU A 345 2.30 6.79 -19.02
N ARG A 346 3.03 5.68 -18.95
CA ARG A 346 3.14 4.84 -17.75
C ARG A 346 4.54 4.81 -17.13
N TYR A 347 5.34 5.79 -17.40
CA TYR A 347 6.59 6.02 -16.69
C TYR A 347 6.47 7.28 -15.82
N THR A 348 7.25 7.34 -14.76
CA THR A 348 7.33 8.49 -13.86
C THR A 348 8.73 9.07 -13.92
N LEU A 349 8.83 10.39 -13.91
CA LEU A 349 10.10 11.11 -13.80
C LEU A 349 10.41 11.35 -12.33
N LEU A 350 11.62 11.07 -11.90
CA LEU A 350 12.13 11.30 -10.53
C LEU A 350 11.09 10.95 -9.44
N PRO A 351 10.55 9.72 -9.40
CA PRO A 351 9.57 9.38 -8.39
C PRO A 351 10.19 9.51 -7.00
N PHE A 352 9.52 10.27 -6.14
CA PHE A 352 9.95 10.47 -4.76
C PHE A 352 8.84 10.11 -3.77
N LYS A 353 9.23 9.84 -2.53
CA LYS A 353 8.32 9.70 -1.39
C LYS A 353 8.85 10.54 -0.24
N LEU A 354 7.98 11.37 0.32
CA LEU A 354 8.26 12.05 1.58
C LEU A 354 7.80 11.15 2.72
N HIS A 355 8.73 10.85 3.63
CA HIS A 355 8.45 10.13 4.86
C HIS A 355 8.61 11.10 6.01
N GLN A 356 7.53 11.33 6.73
CA GLN A 356 7.57 12.05 7.99
C GLN A 356 7.41 11.02 9.12
N PHE A 357 8.46 10.86 9.90
CA PHE A 357 8.41 9.99 11.07
C PHE A 357 7.98 10.82 12.28
N ILE A 358 6.81 10.53 12.80
CA ILE A 358 6.35 11.08 14.06
C ILE A 358 6.54 9.97 15.10
N SER A 359 7.68 10.00 15.79
CA SER A 359 7.99 9.02 16.83
C SER A 359 7.67 9.63 18.20
N GLN A 360 6.47 9.41 18.69
CA GLN A 360 6.15 9.63 20.11
C GLN A 360 5.21 8.55 20.61
N THR A 361 5.46 8.10 21.83
CA THR A 361 4.53 7.31 22.64
C THR A 361 3.41 8.23 23.13
N GLY A 362 2.46 8.58 22.27
CA GLY A 362 1.40 9.50 22.63
C GLY A 362 0.33 9.64 21.56
N SER A 363 -0.70 10.41 21.88
CA SER A 363 -1.73 10.80 20.92
C SER A 363 -1.26 12.02 20.13
N VAL A 364 -1.66 12.07 18.86
CA VAL A 364 -1.52 13.28 18.02
C VAL A 364 -2.87 13.97 18.05
N TYR A 365 -2.88 15.27 18.21
CA TYR A 365 -4.08 16.09 18.28
C TYR A 365 -4.10 17.04 17.09
N THR A 366 -5.28 17.28 16.49
CA THR A 366 -5.42 18.22 15.37
C THR A 366 -6.66 19.07 15.52
N THR A 367 -6.62 20.29 14.94
CA THR A 367 -7.79 21.14 14.77
C THR A 367 -8.68 20.64 13.62
N LEU A 368 -9.93 21.12 13.57
CA LEU A 368 -10.86 20.85 12.46
C LEU A 368 -10.58 21.70 11.22
N ASP A 369 -9.84 22.79 11.35
CA ASP A 369 -9.49 23.67 10.23
C ASP A 369 -8.70 22.88 9.17
N GLN A 370 -9.27 22.72 7.98
CA GLN A 370 -8.63 21.98 6.90
C GLN A 370 -7.68 22.85 6.05
N ASP A 371 -7.84 24.16 6.10
CA ASP A 371 -7.00 25.10 5.36
C ASP A 371 -5.71 25.38 6.14
N ASN A 372 -5.81 25.48 7.49
CA ASN A 372 -4.70 25.78 8.39
C ASN A 372 -4.64 24.77 9.56
N ARG A 373 -4.60 23.48 9.23
CA ARG A 373 -4.59 22.42 10.22
C ARG A 373 -3.39 22.50 11.15
N VAL A 374 -3.65 22.70 12.44
CA VAL A 374 -2.62 22.67 13.48
C VAL A 374 -2.51 21.24 14.03
N ILE A 375 -1.27 20.75 14.14
CA ILE A 375 -0.95 19.46 14.74
C ILE A 375 -0.22 19.73 16.05
N SER A 376 -0.70 19.10 17.14
CA SER A 376 -0.07 19.15 18.45
C SER A 376 0.25 17.75 18.94
N LEU A 377 1.38 17.64 19.65
CA LEU A 377 1.77 16.42 20.35
C LEU A 377 1.51 16.54 21.86
N GLU A 378 1.15 17.73 22.31
CA GLU A 378 0.80 17.98 23.71
C GLU A 378 -0.67 17.63 23.94
N PRO A 379 -0.99 16.89 25.02
CA PRO A 379 -2.36 16.55 25.35
C PRO A 379 -3.11 17.81 25.78
N GLY A 380 -4.30 17.99 25.25
CA GLY A 380 -5.19 19.09 25.55
C GLY A 380 -6.51 18.93 24.79
N MET A 381 -7.56 19.58 25.26
CA MET A 381 -8.84 19.60 24.57
C MET A 381 -9.02 20.86 23.72
N TYR A 382 -8.28 21.92 24.05
CA TYR A 382 -8.43 23.23 23.41
C TYR A 382 -7.07 23.90 23.25
N LYS A 383 -6.90 24.58 22.11
CA LYS A 383 -5.83 25.56 21.91
C LYS A 383 -6.42 26.94 22.20
N THR A 384 -5.74 27.74 22.99
CA THR A 384 -6.14 29.13 23.24
C THR A 384 -5.39 30.03 22.26
N ASP A 385 -6.13 30.73 21.39
CA ASP A 385 -5.60 31.76 20.52
C ASP A 385 -6.33 33.07 20.89
N GLU A 386 -5.58 34.04 21.38
CA GLU A 386 -5.91 35.37 21.89
C GLU A 386 -7.24 35.55 22.65
N GLU A 387 -8.40 35.08 22.22
CA GLU A 387 -9.68 35.14 22.93
C GLU A 387 -10.61 33.94 22.69
N GLU A 388 -10.26 33.00 21.79
CA GLU A 388 -11.14 31.89 21.41
C GLU A 388 -10.53 30.52 21.75
N LYS A 389 -11.36 29.61 22.22
CA LYS A 389 -11.00 28.20 22.47
C LYS A 389 -11.26 27.37 21.22
N ILE A 390 -10.21 27.02 20.50
CA ILE A 390 -10.30 26.12 19.35
C ILE A 390 -10.13 24.66 19.83
N PRO A 391 -11.11 23.79 19.57
CA PRO A 391 -11.01 22.40 19.99
C PRO A 391 -9.93 21.66 19.21
N ILE A 392 -9.15 20.82 19.90
CA ILE A 392 -8.16 19.93 19.30
C ILE A 392 -8.54 18.48 19.58
N PHE A 393 -8.56 17.67 18.55
CA PHE A 393 -9.10 16.32 18.57
C PHE A 393 -7.99 15.27 18.48
N PRO A 394 -8.01 14.22 19.34
CA PRO A 394 -7.10 13.11 19.21
C PRO A 394 -7.29 12.40 17.87
N ASN A 395 -6.16 12.10 17.20
CA ASN A 395 -6.13 11.29 15.99
C ASN A 395 -5.89 9.83 16.30
N VAL A 396 -6.62 8.98 15.63
CA VAL A 396 -6.38 7.54 15.55
C VAL A 396 -6.33 7.10 14.09
N PHE A 397 -5.71 5.98 13.83
CA PHE A 397 -5.50 5.49 12.47
C PHE A 397 -6.16 4.14 12.29
N SER A 398 -6.87 3.97 11.20
CA SER A 398 -7.40 2.65 10.83
C SER A 398 -6.26 1.65 10.63
N ARG A 399 -6.35 0.50 11.27
CA ARG A 399 -5.40 -0.60 11.02
C ARG A 399 -5.65 -1.28 9.67
N ALA A 400 -6.81 -1.07 9.07
CA ALA A 400 -7.18 -1.64 7.78
C ALA A 400 -6.71 -0.77 6.61
N SER A 401 -6.93 0.55 6.67
CA SER A 401 -6.64 1.49 5.57
C SER A 401 -5.44 2.41 5.83
N GLY A 402 -5.08 2.64 7.10
CA GLY A 402 -4.08 3.63 7.49
C GLY A 402 -4.60 5.08 7.51
N HIS A 403 -5.88 5.32 7.15
CA HIS A 403 -6.46 6.65 7.21
C HIS A 403 -6.65 7.12 8.66
N SER A 404 -6.57 8.45 8.84
CA SER A 404 -6.75 9.08 10.15
C SER A 404 -8.22 9.39 10.42
N PHE A 405 -8.62 9.16 11.66
CA PHE A 405 -9.93 9.51 12.20
C PHE A 405 -9.76 10.39 13.43
N LEU A 406 -10.60 11.41 13.56
CA LEU A 406 -10.65 12.24 14.75
C LEU A 406 -11.58 11.60 15.79
N CYS A 407 -11.13 11.50 17.03
CA CYS A 407 -11.98 11.04 18.13
C CYS A 407 -12.89 12.19 18.60
N VAL A 408 -14.17 12.06 18.32
CA VAL A 408 -15.16 13.10 18.59
C VAL A 408 -16.30 12.58 19.46
N SER A 409 -16.87 13.46 20.28
CA SER A 409 -18.18 13.28 20.93
C SER A 409 -19.13 14.31 20.34
N ARG A 410 -20.31 13.89 19.92
CA ARG A 410 -21.30 14.79 19.33
C ARG A 410 -22.37 15.15 20.36
N ALA A 411 -22.40 16.40 20.78
CA ALA A 411 -23.42 16.97 21.67
C ALA A 411 -24.33 17.91 20.85
N GLY A 412 -25.44 17.36 20.33
CA GLY A 412 -26.38 18.10 19.48
C GLY A 412 -25.77 18.60 18.18
N ASP A 413 -25.55 19.90 18.08
CA ASP A 413 -24.96 20.62 16.95
C ASP A 413 -23.47 20.96 17.16
N ARG A 414 -22.80 20.28 18.11
CA ARG A 414 -21.41 20.53 18.44
C ARG A 414 -20.60 19.26 18.50
N LEU A 415 -19.36 19.33 17.99
CA LEU A 415 -18.31 18.32 18.10
C LEU A 415 -17.37 18.72 19.25
N GLU A 416 -17.17 17.80 20.17
CA GLU A 416 -16.24 17.93 21.28
C GLU A 416 -15.13 16.89 21.19
N PRO A 417 -13.89 17.23 21.59
CA PRO A 417 -12.80 16.27 21.66
C PRO A 417 -13.08 15.20 22.72
N ARG A 418 -12.77 13.96 22.41
CA ARG A 418 -12.75 12.86 23.38
C ARG A 418 -11.48 12.05 23.27
N GLU A 419 -11.00 11.54 24.38
CA GLU A 419 -9.86 10.61 24.36
C GLU A 419 -10.26 9.26 23.71
N PHE A 420 -9.29 8.65 23.04
CA PHE A 420 -9.45 7.30 22.51
C PHE A 420 -9.49 6.31 23.68
N ARG A 421 -10.65 5.75 23.93
CA ARG A 421 -10.90 4.73 24.95
C ARG A 421 -11.57 3.54 24.31
N GLU A 422 -11.45 2.39 24.95
CA GLU A 422 -12.32 1.27 24.65
C GLU A 422 -13.78 1.70 24.86
N ALA A 423 -14.66 1.28 23.94
CA ALA A 423 -16.06 1.70 23.99
C ALA A 423 -16.64 1.38 25.39
N THR A 424 -17.15 2.40 26.06
CA THR A 424 -18.00 2.22 27.23
C THR A 424 -19.42 1.93 26.74
N ASP A 425 -20.11 1.00 27.41
CA ASP A 425 -21.50 0.63 27.10
C ASP A 425 -22.53 1.75 27.44
N ASP A 426 -22.09 3.00 27.51
CA ASP A 426 -22.97 4.14 27.80
C ASP A 426 -23.81 4.47 26.56
N GLU A 427 -25.06 4.04 26.56
CA GLU A 427 -26.01 4.24 25.45
C GLU A 427 -26.36 5.73 25.21
N GLU A 428 -26.00 6.64 26.11
CA GLU A 428 -26.36 8.06 26.04
C GLU A 428 -25.35 8.94 25.36
N THR A 429 -24.12 8.46 25.11
CA THR A 429 -23.08 9.26 24.44
C THR A 429 -23.11 9.07 22.93
N ASN A 430 -23.14 10.17 22.17
CA ASN A 430 -22.92 10.19 20.73
C ASN A 430 -21.43 10.23 20.38
N ASP A 431 -20.66 9.38 21.05
CA ASP A 431 -19.26 9.19 20.79
C ASP A 431 -19.03 8.56 19.43
N GLY A 432 -18.00 9.00 18.73
CA GLY A 432 -17.72 8.50 17.39
C GLY A 432 -16.34 8.91 16.87
N TYR A 433 -16.22 8.72 15.59
CA TYR A 433 -15.04 9.02 14.81
C TYR A 433 -15.44 9.88 13.62
N LEU A 434 -14.68 10.94 13.35
CA LEU A 434 -14.87 11.78 12.18
C LEU A 434 -13.74 11.54 11.19
N PHE A 435 -14.08 11.10 10.00
CA PHE A 435 -13.18 11.06 8.85
C PHE A 435 -13.38 12.31 8.01
N VAL A 436 -12.30 13.03 7.74
CA VAL A 436 -12.29 14.21 6.88
C VAL A 436 -11.47 13.89 5.64
N GLY A 437 -12.12 13.83 4.50
CA GLY A 437 -11.51 13.43 3.24
C GLY A 437 -12.55 13.39 2.12
N ASP A 438 -12.20 12.74 1.02
CA ASP A 438 -13.03 12.64 -0.17
C ASP A 438 -14.39 11.98 0.06
N ASP A 439 -15.27 12.07 -0.93
CA ASP A 439 -16.60 11.45 -0.91
C ASP A 439 -16.43 9.92 -1.04
N LEU A 440 -16.35 9.23 0.11
CA LEU A 440 -16.05 7.80 0.19
C LEU A 440 -17.29 6.92 0.29
N TRP A 441 -18.48 7.51 0.49
CA TRP A 441 -19.65 6.73 0.86
C TRP A 441 -20.94 7.37 0.34
N ASP A 442 -21.75 6.62 -0.38
CA ASP A 442 -23.13 6.96 -0.69
C ASP A 442 -24.03 5.76 -0.38
N LEU A 443 -25.04 5.95 0.49
CA LEU A 443 -25.93 4.86 0.89
C LEU A 443 -26.69 4.26 -0.32
N ALA A 444 -26.96 5.04 -1.36
CA ALA A 444 -27.69 4.57 -2.52
C ALA A 444 -26.80 3.72 -3.46
N GLU A 445 -25.51 4.05 -3.54
CA GLU A 445 -24.54 3.38 -4.42
C GLU A 445 -23.76 2.28 -3.69
N ASP A 446 -23.47 2.49 -2.40
CA ASP A 446 -22.58 1.63 -1.60
C ASP A 446 -23.33 0.70 -0.62
N ALA A 447 -24.67 0.69 -0.67
CA ALA A 447 -25.47 -0.21 0.18
C ALA A 447 -25.07 -1.69 0.05
N GLU A 448 -24.58 -2.09 -1.13
CA GLU A 448 -24.10 -3.46 -1.38
C GLU A 448 -22.79 -3.78 -0.63
N MET A 449 -22.04 -2.77 -0.19
CA MET A 449 -20.88 -2.97 0.67
C MET A 449 -21.26 -3.35 2.09
N LEU A 450 -22.50 -3.09 2.52
CA LEU A 450 -22.97 -3.40 3.87
C LEU A 450 -23.49 -4.84 3.95
N PRO A 451 -23.29 -5.54 5.08
CA PRO A 451 -23.84 -6.89 5.26
C PRO A 451 -25.36 -6.92 5.14
N ASP A 452 -25.92 -7.94 4.51
CA ASP A 452 -27.39 -8.16 4.43
C ASP A 452 -28.07 -8.06 5.80
N SER A 453 -27.39 -8.45 6.88
CA SER A 453 -27.88 -8.38 8.26
C SER A 453 -28.08 -6.95 8.79
N TRP A 454 -27.61 -5.93 8.09
CA TRP A 454 -27.84 -4.51 8.40
C TRP A 454 -29.12 -3.98 7.79
N PHE A 455 -29.79 -4.79 6.97
CA PHE A 455 -31.03 -4.45 6.30
C PHE A 455 -32.16 -5.41 6.71
N ARG A 456 -33.39 -4.95 6.58
CA ARG A 456 -34.61 -5.72 6.79
C ARG A 456 -35.55 -5.58 5.60
N ILE A 457 -36.25 -6.65 5.31
CA ILE A 457 -37.33 -6.63 4.30
C ILE A 457 -38.56 -6.01 4.92
N THR A 458 -39.07 -4.96 4.29
CA THR A 458 -40.31 -4.26 4.69
C THR A 458 -41.33 -4.40 3.58
N LYS A 459 -42.60 -4.00 3.87
CA LYS A 459 -43.68 -3.99 2.85
C LYS A 459 -43.38 -3.06 1.66
N SER A 460 -42.50 -2.07 1.85
CA SER A 460 -42.08 -1.08 0.84
C SER A 460 -40.71 -1.38 0.20
N GLY A 461 -40.09 -2.50 0.54
CA GLY A 461 -38.76 -2.89 0.02
C GLY A 461 -37.72 -3.12 1.10
N ILE A 462 -36.45 -3.11 0.73
CA ILE A 462 -35.32 -3.27 1.66
C ILE A 462 -35.08 -1.93 2.36
N ALA A 463 -34.97 -1.95 3.69
CA ALA A 463 -34.67 -0.77 4.50
C ALA A 463 -33.63 -1.10 5.57
N PRO A 464 -32.82 -0.11 6.02
CA PRO A 464 -31.87 -0.30 7.11
C PRO A 464 -32.52 -0.84 8.39
N ASP A 465 -31.86 -1.76 9.07
CA ASP A 465 -32.30 -2.25 10.38
C ASP A 465 -32.17 -1.13 11.42
N ASN A 466 -33.19 -0.94 12.25
CA ASN A 466 -33.24 0.16 13.21
C ASN A 466 -32.11 0.12 14.25
N LYS A 467 -31.60 -1.08 14.58
CA LYS A 467 -30.50 -1.26 15.53
C LYS A 467 -29.13 -0.97 14.87
N LYS A 468 -29.04 -1.10 13.56
CA LYS A 468 -27.80 -0.89 12.79
C LYS A 468 -27.72 0.49 12.17
N LYS A 469 -28.85 1.13 11.90
CA LYS A 469 -28.93 2.48 11.33
C LYS A 469 -28.04 3.52 12.02
N PRO A 470 -27.90 3.55 13.37
CA PRO A 470 -27.01 4.52 14.03
C PRO A 470 -25.52 4.36 13.70
N PHE A 471 -25.11 3.23 13.16
CA PHE A 471 -23.71 2.93 12.81
C PHE A 471 -23.39 3.14 11.34
N PHE A 472 -24.34 3.62 10.55
CA PHE A 472 -24.06 4.03 9.18
C PHE A 472 -23.26 5.32 9.19
N PRO A 473 -22.30 5.49 8.27
CA PRO A 473 -21.60 6.77 8.11
C PRO A 473 -22.60 7.89 7.81
N VAL A 474 -22.50 8.98 8.54
CA VAL A 474 -23.37 10.15 8.38
C VAL A 474 -22.51 11.32 7.90
N ARG A 475 -22.92 11.95 6.79
CA ARG A 475 -22.28 13.19 6.35
C ARG A 475 -22.55 14.29 7.35
N LEU A 476 -21.48 14.95 7.82
CA LEU A 476 -21.55 16.01 8.81
C LEU A 476 -20.75 17.21 8.34
N TRP A 477 -21.39 18.35 8.26
CA TRP A 477 -20.75 19.63 7.98
C TRP A 477 -20.25 20.25 9.28
N PHE A 478 -19.12 20.95 9.25
CA PHE A 478 -18.54 21.53 10.47
C PHE A 478 -17.68 22.75 10.18
N ASP A 479 -17.34 23.51 11.24
CA ASP A 479 -16.43 24.61 11.25
C ASP A 479 -15.22 24.38 12.21
N GLU A 480 -14.31 25.34 12.27
CA GLU A 480 -13.11 25.31 13.12
C GLU A 480 -13.41 25.27 14.62
N TYR A 481 -14.56 25.75 15.04
CA TYR A 481 -14.99 25.82 16.45
C TYR A 481 -15.72 24.58 16.91
N GLY A 482 -15.97 23.63 16.01
CA GLY A 482 -16.67 22.39 16.29
C GLY A 482 -18.18 22.47 16.15
N ASN A 483 -18.75 23.58 15.63
CA ASN A 483 -20.17 23.58 15.27
C ASN A 483 -20.39 22.58 14.14
N CYS A 484 -21.50 21.82 14.17
CA CYS A 484 -21.77 20.80 13.16
C CYS A 484 -23.25 20.66 12.80
N SER A 485 -23.52 20.19 11.59
CA SER A 485 -24.88 19.98 11.08
C SER A 485 -24.91 18.86 10.03
N GLU A 486 -26.01 18.07 10.01
CA GLU A 486 -26.27 17.10 8.96
C GLU A 486 -26.97 17.72 7.73
N THR A 487 -27.61 18.88 7.90
CA THR A 487 -28.50 19.47 6.89
C THR A 487 -28.05 20.83 6.41
N LYS A 488 -27.28 21.56 7.22
CA LYS A 488 -26.80 22.89 6.89
C LYS A 488 -25.35 22.83 6.47
N GLU A 489 -25.07 23.22 5.23
CA GLU A 489 -23.68 23.32 4.72
C GLU A 489 -22.88 24.32 5.55
N MET A 490 -21.68 23.93 5.91
CA MET A 490 -20.68 24.75 6.60
C MET A 490 -19.37 24.70 5.82
N LYS A 491 -18.30 25.27 6.39
CA LYS A 491 -17.02 25.44 5.67
C LYS A 491 -16.41 24.13 5.19
N TRP A 492 -16.50 23.08 6.01
CA TRP A 492 -15.99 21.74 5.68
C TRP A 492 -17.02 20.66 6.01
N TRP A 493 -16.77 19.47 5.52
CA TRP A 493 -17.60 18.31 5.79
C TRP A 493 -16.73 17.03 5.96
N GLY A 494 -17.33 16.00 6.53
CA GLY A 494 -16.71 14.70 6.73
C GLY A 494 -17.74 13.65 7.07
N TRP A 495 -17.25 12.44 7.34
CA TRP A 495 -18.08 11.29 7.68
C TRP A 495 -17.98 10.99 9.17
N PHE A 496 -19.11 11.08 9.86
CA PHE A 496 -19.21 10.70 11.26
C PHE A 496 -19.64 9.23 11.36
N MET A 497 -18.88 8.42 12.09
CA MET A 497 -19.18 7.03 12.44
C MET A 497 -19.33 6.91 13.95
N LYS A 498 -20.48 6.41 14.39
CA LYS A 498 -20.75 6.19 15.83
C LYS A 498 -19.84 5.10 16.39
N ALA A 499 -19.33 5.29 17.60
CA ALA A 499 -18.62 4.25 18.35
C ALA A 499 -19.62 3.21 18.94
N PRO A 500 -19.24 1.92 19.03
CA PRO A 500 -18.00 1.36 18.50
C PRO A 500 -17.95 1.36 16.96
N LEU A 501 -16.76 1.52 16.38
CA LEU A 501 -16.61 1.49 14.91
C LEU A 501 -16.99 0.11 14.39
N LEU A 502 -18.13 0.01 13.71
CA LEU A 502 -18.61 -1.25 13.11
C LEU A 502 -18.36 -1.33 11.61
N PHE A 503 -18.18 -0.19 10.96
CA PHE A 503 -17.83 -0.09 9.55
C PHE A 503 -16.79 0.98 9.34
N ASP A 504 -15.72 0.62 8.66
CA ASP A 504 -14.68 1.55 8.19
C ASP A 504 -14.88 1.78 6.69
N PRO A 505 -15.49 2.90 6.28
CA PRO A 505 -15.75 3.16 4.87
C PRO A 505 -14.47 3.39 4.05
N THR A 506 -13.37 3.77 4.72
CA THR A 506 -12.07 4.00 4.04
C THR A 506 -11.39 2.71 3.60
N ALA A 507 -11.80 1.57 4.15
CA ALA A 507 -11.29 0.24 3.85
C ALA A 507 -12.38 -0.73 3.36
N GLY A 508 -13.65 -0.34 3.41
CA GLY A 508 -14.78 -1.25 3.15
C GLY A 508 -14.85 -2.43 4.13
N VAL A 509 -14.38 -2.26 5.37
CA VAL A 509 -14.21 -3.36 6.34
C VAL A 509 -15.23 -3.26 7.46
N PHE A 510 -15.83 -4.41 7.80
CA PHE A 510 -16.76 -4.56 8.91
C PHE A 510 -16.10 -5.18 10.12
N PHE A 511 -16.55 -4.73 11.30
CA PHE A 511 -16.13 -5.25 12.57
C PHE A 511 -17.34 -5.80 13.35
N ASP A 512 -17.12 -6.88 14.07
CA ASP A 512 -18.10 -7.39 15.04
C ASP A 512 -18.22 -6.41 16.23
N THR A 513 -19.40 -6.31 16.81
CA THR A 513 -19.67 -5.53 18.04
C THR A 513 -18.76 -5.93 19.21
N LYS A 514 -18.32 -7.18 19.24
CA LYS A 514 -17.40 -7.72 20.26
C LYS A 514 -15.92 -7.42 19.98
N THR A 515 -15.60 -6.87 18.83
CA THR A 515 -14.22 -6.55 18.45
C THR A 515 -13.76 -5.29 19.19
N ASN A 516 -12.66 -5.38 19.91
CA ASN A 516 -12.09 -4.26 20.66
C ASN A 516 -11.65 -3.12 19.70
N GLU A 517 -11.90 -1.86 20.09
CA GLU A 517 -11.52 -0.67 19.32
C GLU A 517 -10.00 -0.60 19.04
N GLY A 518 -9.16 -1.03 19.99
CA GLY A 518 -7.70 -1.09 19.79
C GLY A 518 -7.22 -2.06 18.72
N THR A 519 -8.07 -3.03 18.30
CA THR A 519 -7.78 -3.90 17.15
C THR A 519 -8.20 -3.32 15.81
N LYS A 520 -9.08 -2.33 15.80
CA LYS A 520 -9.59 -1.63 14.63
C LYS A 520 -8.78 -0.37 14.33
N LEU A 521 -8.49 0.37 15.37
CA LEU A 521 -7.85 1.68 15.36
C LEU A 521 -6.60 1.68 16.24
N THR A 522 -5.63 2.51 15.92
CA THR A 522 -4.40 2.66 16.68
C THR A 522 -4.03 4.13 16.86
N LYS A 523 -3.39 4.45 17.99
CA LYS A 523 -2.71 5.74 18.15
C LYS A 523 -1.40 5.74 17.36
N LEU A 524 -0.87 6.91 17.04
CA LEU A 524 0.45 7.01 16.46
C LEU A 524 1.50 6.53 17.47
N GLY A 525 2.35 5.58 17.09
CA GLY A 525 3.42 5.05 17.96
C GLY A 525 3.04 3.92 18.91
N SER A 526 1.90 3.29 18.74
CA SER A 526 1.50 2.06 19.49
C SER A 526 1.82 0.77 18.73
#